data_f953d710ded0631429255afdcd6d8608
#
_entry.id   f953d710ded0631429255afdcd6d8608
#
_cell.length_a   1.000
_cell.length_b   1.000
_cell.length_c   1.000
_cell.angle_alpha   90.00
_cell.angle_beta   90.00
_cell.angle_gamma   90.00
#
_symmetry.space_group_name_H-M   'P 1'
#
loop_
_entity.id
_entity.type
_entity.pdbx_description
1 polymer ?
#
loop_
_entity_poly.entity_id
_entity_poly.type
_entity_poly.pdbx_seq_one_letter_code
_entity_poly.pdbx_strand_id
1 'polypeptide(L)'
;MIFHILFNYNQSNQVMDEKIQKVLEEKIHESANRINEIKSLVNSGVESKEWRCAFGRGIIIGRLYNSFYYQSRRILKRNPTEQEFFEFIQLLKDHYDEFRELSAKFN
;
A
#
# COMPACT_ATOMS: atom_id res chain seq x y z
N MET A 1 -9.02 -22.57 -10.32
CA MET A 1 -8.84 -22.01 -10.72
C MET A 1 -8.58 -21.81 -11.27
N ILE A 2 -8.68 -21.83 -11.77
CA ILE A 2 -8.21 -21.26 -12.35
C ILE A 2 -7.46 -20.63 -12.02
N PHE A 3 -6.80 -20.38 -11.42
CA PHE A 3 -6.06 -19.56 -11.21
C PHE A 3 -4.99 -19.75 -11.66
N HIS A 4 -4.66 -20.51 -12.15
CA HIS A 4 -3.81 -20.32 -12.76
C HIS A 4 -3.69 -20.20 -13.82
N ILE A 5 -4.22 -21.24 -14.38
CA ILE A 5 -4.15 -20.77 -15.47
C ILE A 5 -4.19 -19.55 -15.45
N LEU A 6 -4.94 -19.19 -14.69
CA LEU A 6 -5.09 -18.00 -14.58
C LEU A 6 -3.95 -17.31 -14.38
N PHE A 7 -2.91 -17.85 -13.98
CA PHE A 7 -1.90 -17.07 -13.65
C PHE A 7 -1.29 -16.31 -14.70
N ASN A 8 -0.97 -16.90 -15.80
CA ASN A 8 -0.36 -16.15 -16.80
C ASN A 8 -1.25 -15.16 -17.35
N TYR A 9 -2.52 -15.46 -17.42
CA TYR A 9 -3.31 -14.49 -18.01
C TYR A 9 -3.59 -13.38 -17.06
N ASN A 10 -3.23 -13.52 -15.83
CA ASN A 10 -3.38 -12.43 -14.95
C ASN A 10 -2.64 -11.22 -15.35
N GLN A 11 -1.47 -11.34 -15.92
CA GLN A 11 -0.77 -10.17 -16.31
C GLN A 11 -1.44 -9.46 -17.43
N SER A 12 -1.97 -10.21 -18.40
CA SER A 12 -2.65 -9.55 -19.49
C SER A 12 -3.99 -8.99 -19.06
N ASN A 13 -4.49 -9.40 -17.89
CA ASN A 13 -5.76 -8.88 -17.38
C ASN A 13 -5.57 -7.82 -16.31
N GLN A 14 -4.34 -7.39 -16.10
CA GLN A 14 -4.09 -6.35 -15.13
C GLN A 14 -4.72 -5.06 -15.59
N VAL A 15 -5.52 -4.45 -14.73
CA VAL A 15 -6.23 -3.23 -15.03
C VAL A 15 -5.49 -2.00 -14.54
N MET A 16 -4.76 -2.12 -13.43
CA MET A 16 -4.04 -0.99 -12.88
C MET A 16 -2.92 -0.57 -13.82
N ASP A 17 -2.82 0.73 -14.05
CA ASP A 17 -1.75 1.29 -14.88
C ASP A 17 -0.39 0.94 -14.30
N GLU A 18 0.54 0.54 -15.15
CA GLU A 18 1.86 0.10 -14.71
C GLU A 18 2.66 1.19 -14.03
N LYS A 19 2.49 2.43 -14.47
CA LYS A 19 3.20 3.56 -13.85
C LYS A 19 2.69 3.79 -12.43
N ILE A 20 1.38 3.64 -12.23
CA ILE A 20 0.78 3.79 -10.93
C ILE A 20 1.27 2.69 -10.01
N GLN A 21 1.26 1.45 -10.50
CA GLN A 21 1.73 0.33 -9.70
C GLN A 21 3.18 0.52 -9.27
N LYS A 22 4.02 0.99 -10.20
CA LYS A 22 5.43 1.22 -9.88
C LYS A 22 5.60 2.27 -8.80
N VAL A 23 4.84 3.36 -8.88
CA VAL A 23 4.92 4.42 -7.86
C VAL A 23 4.50 3.86 -6.50
N LEU A 24 3.45 3.03 -6.47
CA LEU A 24 3.00 2.45 -5.20
C LEU A 24 4.06 1.53 -4.61
N GLU A 25 4.70 0.71 -5.43
CA GLU A 25 5.76 -0.18 -4.95
C GLU A 25 6.95 0.60 -4.43
N GLU A 26 7.31 1.69 -5.11
CA GLU A 26 8.37 2.57 -4.63
C GLU A 26 8.01 3.20 -3.29
N LYS A 27 6.73 3.55 -3.10
CA LYS A 27 6.31 4.13 -1.83
C LYS A 27 6.32 3.12 -0.69
N ILE A 28 6.07 1.85 -0.98
CA ILE A 28 6.20 0.82 0.03
C ILE A 28 7.66 0.77 0.51
N HIS A 29 8.61 0.77 -0.43
CA HIS A 29 10.02 0.75 -0.06
C HIS A 29 10.43 2.06 0.64
N GLU A 30 9.88 3.17 0.20
CA GLU A 30 10.18 4.46 0.81
C GLU A 30 9.73 4.49 2.27
N SER A 31 8.69 3.74 2.62
CA SER A 31 8.22 3.70 4.01
C SER A 31 9.31 3.21 4.96
N ALA A 32 10.17 2.32 4.50
CA ALA A 32 11.29 1.85 5.32
C ALA A 32 12.28 2.99 5.60
N ASN A 33 12.49 3.86 4.62
CA ASN A 33 13.40 5.00 4.79
C ASN A 33 12.80 6.09 5.66
N ARG A 34 11.49 6.11 5.80
CA ARG A 34 10.81 7.10 6.61
C ARG A 34 10.32 6.55 7.95
N ILE A 35 10.88 5.40 8.35
CA ILE A 35 10.38 4.71 9.52
C ILE A 35 10.49 5.57 10.79
N ASN A 36 11.55 6.35 10.93
CA ASN A 36 11.71 7.18 12.13
C ASN A 36 10.68 8.30 12.18
N GLU A 37 10.35 8.86 11.03
CA GLU A 37 9.34 9.91 10.94
C GLU A 37 7.97 9.35 11.28
N ILE A 38 7.64 8.18 10.73
CA ILE A 38 6.37 7.53 11.01
C ILE A 38 6.30 7.14 12.49
N LYS A 39 7.41 6.69 13.06
CA LYS A 39 7.46 6.34 14.47
C LYS A 39 7.15 7.55 15.35
N SER A 40 7.65 8.72 14.96
CA SER A 40 7.33 9.95 15.70
C SER A 40 5.85 10.27 15.64
N LEU A 41 5.22 10.07 14.49
CA LEU A 41 3.78 10.27 14.36
C LEU A 41 3.02 9.28 15.23
N VAL A 42 3.43 8.02 15.23
CA VAL A 42 2.79 6.99 16.04
C VAL A 42 2.88 7.36 17.51
N ASN A 43 4.07 7.76 17.96
CA ASN A 43 4.29 8.09 19.38
C ASN A 43 3.51 9.32 19.81
N SER A 44 3.23 10.24 18.90
CA SER A 44 2.47 11.43 19.24
C SER A 44 0.97 11.18 19.24
N GLY A 45 0.50 10.13 18.57
CA GLY A 45 -0.92 9.88 18.41
C GLY A 45 -1.47 8.77 19.28
N VAL A 46 -0.61 7.85 19.78
CA VAL A 46 -1.06 6.68 20.51
C VAL A 46 -0.15 6.41 21.69
N GLU A 47 -0.72 6.41 22.90
CA GLU A 47 0.05 6.15 24.11
C GLU A 47 0.21 4.66 24.36
N SER A 48 -0.80 3.86 24.05
CA SER A 48 -0.79 2.44 24.35
C SER A 48 0.08 1.68 23.36
N LYS A 49 0.98 0.84 23.87
CA LYS A 49 1.81 0.00 23.01
C LYS A 49 0.98 -0.94 22.16
N GLU A 50 -0.17 -1.36 22.68
CA GLU A 50 -1.01 -2.31 21.98
C GLU A 50 -1.50 -1.77 20.63
N TRP A 51 -1.67 -0.46 20.52
CA TRP A 51 -2.21 0.13 19.31
C TRP A 51 -1.15 0.70 18.37
N ARG A 52 0.11 0.76 18.81
CA ARG A 52 1.15 1.41 18.00
C ARG A 52 1.38 0.71 16.67
N CYS A 53 1.44 -0.62 16.66
CA CYS A 53 1.66 -1.35 15.43
C CYS A 53 0.52 -1.13 14.45
N ALA A 54 -0.72 -1.22 14.95
CA ALA A 54 -1.89 -1.04 14.09
C ALA A 54 -1.96 0.39 13.56
N PHE A 55 -1.68 1.37 14.41
CA PHE A 55 -1.75 2.77 14.01
C PHE A 55 -0.66 3.08 12.98
N GLY A 56 0.56 2.59 13.22
CA GLY A 56 1.65 2.80 12.28
C GLY A 56 1.40 2.13 10.94
N ARG A 57 0.83 0.92 10.96
CA ARG A 57 0.46 0.25 9.71
C ARG A 57 -0.61 1.05 8.98
N GLY A 58 -1.55 1.64 9.73
CA GLY A 58 -2.58 2.48 9.15
C GLY A 58 -2.00 3.72 8.48
N ILE A 59 -0.95 4.32 9.07
CA ILE A 59 -0.28 5.45 8.45
C ILE A 59 0.35 5.03 7.13
N ILE A 60 1.05 3.89 7.11
CA ILE A 60 1.71 3.41 5.90
C ILE A 60 0.68 3.13 4.82
N ILE A 61 -0.38 2.39 5.15
CA ILE A 61 -1.41 2.04 4.18
C ILE A 61 -2.17 3.29 3.72
N GLY A 62 -2.42 4.23 4.64
CA GLY A 62 -3.09 5.49 4.29
C GLY A 62 -2.29 6.31 3.29
N ARG A 63 -0.96 6.32 3.43
CA ARG A 63 -0.10 7.00 2.46
C ARG A 63 -0.23 6.36 1.08
N LEU A 64 -0.29 5.04 1.03
CA LEU A 64 -0.43 4.33 -0.24
C LEU A 64 -1.79 4.59 -0.87
N TYR A 65 -2.85 4.55 -0.07
CA TYR A 65 -4.20 4.81 -0.54
C TYR A 65 -4.30 6.21 -1.13
N ASN A 66 -3.74 7.17 -0.43
CA ASN A 66 -3.75 8.55 -0.90
C ASN A 66 -2.97 8.69 -2.21
N SER A 67 -1.82 8.03 -2.30
CA SER A 67 -0.99 8.05 -3.50
C SER A 67 -1.71 7.39 -4.67
N PHE A 68 -2.43 6.30 -4.41
CA PHE A 68 -3.18 5.61 -5.43
C PHE A 68 -4.20 6.55 -6.09
N TYR A 69 -4.97 7.28 -5.29
CA TYR A 69 -5.92 8.24 -5.84
C TYR A 69 -5.24 9.40 -6.53
N TYR A 70 -4.18 9.94 -5.92
CA TYR A 70 -3.47 11.06 -6.51
C TYR A 70 -2.91 10.70 -7.89
N GLN A 71 -2.25 9.56 -8.00
CA GLN A 71 -1.64 9.16 -9.25
C GLN A 71 -2.69 8.83 -10.32
N SER A 72 -3.79 8.24 -9.91
CA SER A 72 -4.88 7.96 -10.85
C SER A 72 -5.41 9.24 -11.46
N ARG A 73 -5.65 10.23 -10.63
CA ARG A 73 -6.15 11.52 -11.13
C ARG A 73 -5.09 12.24 -11.97
N ARG A 74 -3.83 12.12 -11.60
CA ARG A 74 -2.75 12.80 -12.31
C ARG A 74 -2.47 12.16 -13.67
N ILE A 75 -2.39 10.83 -13.71
CA ILE A 75 -2.00 10.10 -14.89
C ILE A 75 -3.19 9.77 -15.79
N LEU A 76 -4.27 9.30 -15.21
CA LEU A 76 -5.44 8.85 -15.97
C LEU A 76 -6.53 9.91 -16.08
N LYS A 77 -6.39 11.01 -15.35
CA LYS A 77 -7.33 12.13 -15.38
C LYS A 77 -8.72 11.74 -14.87
N ARG A 78 -8.79 10.77 -13.98
CA ARG A 78 -10.04 10.31 -13.41
C ARG A 78 -9.75 9.58 -12.10
N ASN A 79 -10.78 9.36 -11.30
CA ASN A 79 -10.66 8.54 -10.09
C ASN A 79 -10.47 7.07 -10.48
N PRO A 80 -9.90 6.26 -9.61
CA PRO A 80 -9.78 4.83 -9.86
C PRO A 80 -11.15 4.18 -10.05
N THR A 81 -11.19 3.14 -10.87
CA THR A 81 -12.39 2.32 -11.01
C THR A 81 -12.43 1.32 -9.87
N GLU A 82 -13.58 0.67 -9.69
CA GLU A 82 -13.73 -0.37 -8.70
C GLU A 82 -12.74 -1.51 -8.94
N GLN A 83 -12.55 -1.88 -10.21
CA GLN A 83 -11.61 -2.94 -10.55
C GLN A 83 -10.19 -2.56 -10.18
N GLU A 84 -9.79 -1.33 -10.46
CA GLU A 84 -8.47 -0.85 -10.08
C GLU A 84 -8.30 -0.83 -8.57
N PHE A 85 -9.36 -0.52 -7.85
CA PHE A 85 -9.30 -0.56 -6.39
C PHE A 85 -9.08 -1.99 -5.88
N PHE A 86 -9.73 -2.97 -6.50
CA PHE A 86 -9.49 -4.36 -6.12
C PHE A 86 -8.03 -4.77 -6.37
N GLU A 87 -7.43 -4.27 -7.44
CA GLU A 87 -6.02 -4.55 -7.68
C GLU A 87 -5.13 -3.85 -6.67
N PHE A 88 -5.53 -2.68 -6.21
CA PHE A 88 -4.81 -2.00 -5.14
C PHE A 88 -4.87 -2.84 -3.85
N ILE A 89 -6.03 -3.37 -3.52
CA ILE A 89 -6.17 -4.25 -2.36
C ILE A 89 -5.26 -5.48 -2.51
N GLN A 90 -5.20 -6.04 -3.72
CA GLN A 90 -4.33 -7.20 -3.96
C GLN A 90 -2.87 -6.83 -3.77
N LEU A 91 -2.47 -5.64 -4.21
CA LEU A 91 -1.11 -5.16 -4.02
C LEU A 91 -0.78 -5.08 -2.53
N LEU A 92 -1.71 -4.59 -1.70
CA LEU A 92 -1.48 -4.54 -0.27
C LEU A 92 -1.30 -5.94 0.31
N LYS A 93 -2.10 -6.90 -0.15
CA LYS A 93 -1.98 -8.27 0.33
C LYS A 93 -0.65 -8.90 -0.07
N ASP A 94 -0.18 -8.60 -1.27
CA ASP A 94 1.08 -9.14 -1.76
C ASP A 94 2.27 -8.62 -0.96
N HIS A 95 2.12 -7.45 -0.34
CA HIS A 95 3.19 -6.85 0.46
C HIS A 95 2.94 -6.95 1.96
N TYR A 96 2.03 -7.83 2.36
CA TYR A 96 1.64 -7.94 3.76
C TYR A 96 2.83 -8.16 4.71
N ASP A 97 3.76 -9.02 4.32
CA ASP A 97 4.91 -9.31 5.19
C ASP A 97 5.79 -8.09 5.41
N GLU A 98 5.95 -7.27 4.37
CA GLU A 98 6.71 -6.03 4.50
C GLU A 98 6.03 -5.08 5.47
N PHE A 99 4.71 -4.96 5.39
CA PHE A 99 3.98 -4.08 6.31
C PHE A 99 4.08 -4.60 7.73
N ARG A 100 4.04 -5.91 7.91
CA ARG A 100 4.16 -6.49 9.24
C ARG A 100 5.52 -6.21 9.85
N GLU A 101 6.58 -6.36 9.06
CA GLU A 101 7.93 -6.10 9.53
C GLU A 101 8.13 -4.63 9.89
N LEU A 102 7.62 -3.74 9.04
CA LEU A 102 7.74 -2.32 9.30
C LEU A 102 6.97 -1.92 10.56
N SER A 103 5.73 -2.41 10.69
CA SER A 103 4.90 -2.02 11.83
C SER A 103 5.42 -2.57 13.16
N ALA A 104 6.16 -3.68 13.14
CA ALA A 104 6.75 -4.21 14.35
C ALA A 104 7.76 -3.24 14.99
N LYS A 105 8.30 -2.31 14.19
CA LYS A 105 9.24 -1.32 14.71
C LYS A 105 8.58 -0.22 15.54
N PHE A 106 7.25 -0.20 15.58
CA PHE A 106 6.52 0.81 16.33
C PHE A 106 6.19 0.37 17.76
N ASN A 107 6.57 -0.80 18.13
CA ASN A 107 6.34 -1.29 19.51
C ASN A 107 7.20 -0.54 20.53
#